data_a513929a9728f6b323e0b9a4cfb9af46
#
_entry.id   a513929a9728f6b323e0b9a4cfb9af46
#
_cell.length_a   1.000
_cell.length_b   1.000
_cell.length_c   1.000
_cell.angle_alpha   90.00
_cell.angle_beta   90.00
_cell.angle_gamma   90.00
#
_symmetry.space_group_name_H-M   'P 1'
#
loop_
_entity.id
_entity.type
_entity.pdbx_description
1 polymer ?
#
loop_
_entity_poly.entity_id
_entity_poly.type
_entity_poly.pdbx_seq_one_letter_code
_entity_poly.pdbx_strand_id
1 'polypeptide(L)'
;MSKKNRNQDIELIDEELMTAEKPKKKKKKKKKGSGVLGRIIRRFFLVLFTIILLALVALILAMNVIFNGPSPAAREVLTMSLLEPSATKWIPGLFMDEETLNSIRYKKGEELEADFTDTSMVTINKSGILSGASDEWANHPDGVYIERYSGATFNAHIMVIRDPSKVFMGRSAKTYSINTPGKRLNEVMAEADESIIAAINAGAFNDDGTANNYVGAVPAGIVYSEGEFICNQYRGNIPTSETGGGFVGFNDDDILVVAKSMTEAEAEKLNIRDGCEFGPPLIINGEVNQEAYNKASGWNPRTAIGQREDGAVIFVCIDGRQAGSVGGTYKDVTDIMIEYGAVNACNLDGGSSSVMLYRDTQGLFGEAGQVQMINNYSVLQSQPRRMPNYWLVRTAE
;
A
#
# COMPACT_ATOMS: atom_id res chain seq x y z
N MET A 1 -40.59 0.68 67.40
CA MET A 1 -41.50 1.79 67.80
C MET A 1 -42.16 2.22 66.49
N SER A 2 -43.40 1.79 66.28
CA SER A 2 -44.65 2.46 66.64
C SER A 2 -44.85 3.70 65.80
N LYS A 3 -45.87 3.89 65.06
CA LYS A 3 -47.31 3.56 65.05
C LYS A 3 -47.83 3.99 63.66
N LYS A 4 -48.57 3.23 62.92
CA LYS A 4 -50.01 2.99 63.11
C LYS A 4 -50.90 4.08 62.49
N ASN A 5 -51.68 3.58 61.48
CA ASN A 5 -53.13 3.73 61.36
C ASN A 5 -53.70 5.14 61.18
N ARG A 6 -54.60 5.37 60.31
CA ARG A 6 -56.01 4.89 60.30
C ARG A 6 -56.68 5.43 59.03
N ASN A 7 -57.40 4.63 58.45
CA ASN A 7 -58.88 4.49 58.34
C ASN A 7 -59.47 5.38 57.26
N GLN A 8 -60.07 4.70 56.31
CA GLN A 8 -61.44 4.14 56.31
C GLN A 8 -62.49 5.18 56.01
N ASP A 9 -63.16 4.79 54.94
CA ASP A 9 -64.60 4.80 54.74
C ASP A 9 -65.33 6.12 54.59
N ILE A 10 -66.04 6.17 53.52
CA ILE A 10 -67.51 6.39 53.44
C ILE A 10 -67.86 6.46 51.98
N GLU A 11 -68.38 5.38 51.43
CA GLU A 11 -69.78 5.14 51.03
C GLU A 11 -70.34 6.04 49.95
N LEU A 12 -70.56 5.36 48.80
CA LEU A 12 -71.85 5.15 48.16
C LEU A 12 -72.88 6.29 48.29
N ILE A 13 -73.31 6.79 47.14
CA ILE A 13 -74.75 6.87 46.79
C ILE A 13 -74.84 7.29 45.28
N ASP A 14 -75.43 6.39 44.58
CA ASP A 14 -76.32 6.50 43.42
C ASP A 14 -76.45 7.86 42.72
N GLU A 15 -76.33 7.83 41.43
CA GLU A 15 -77.54 7.94 40.58
C GLU A 15 -77.25 7.64 39.14
N GLU A 16 -77.85 6.58 38.67
CA GLU A 16 -78.24 6.47 37.29
C GLU A 16 -78.89 7.72 36.81
N LEU A 17 -78.46 8.28 35.74
CA LEU A 17 -79.38 8.73 34.68
C LEU A 17 -78.65 9.16 33.41
N MET A 18 -79.14 8.62 32.36
CA MET A 18 -79.09 9.12 31.00
C MET A 18 -77.91 8.66 30.15
N THR A 19 -78.12 7.46 29.71
CA THR A 19 -77.78 7.00 28.37
C THR A 19 -77.87 8.06 27.31
N ALA A 20 -76.75 8.34 26.67
CA ALA A 20 -76.71 8.75 25.29
C ALA A 20 -75.43 8.20 24.65
N GLU A 21 -75.56 6.98 24.10
CA GLU A 21 -74.56 6.45 23.21
C GLU A 21 -74.34 7.36 22.03
N LYS A 22 -73.22 8.09 22.06
CA LYS A 22 -72.68 8.73 20.84
C LYS A 22 -72.11 7.63 19.94
N PRO A 23 -72.54 7.54 18.69
CA PRO A 23 -72.07 6.49 17.78
C PRO A 23 -70.56 6.64 17.59
N LYS A 24 -69.80 5.59 17.95
CA LYS A 24 -68.38 5.47 17.65
C LYS A 24 -68.16 5.62 16.15
N LYS A 25 -67.72 6.80 15.73
CA LYS A 25 -67.23 7.04 14.37
C LYS A 25 -66.11 6.07 14.11
N LYS A 26 -66.35 4.96 13.38
CA LYS A 26 -65.33 4.10 12.80
C LYS A 26 -64.40 5.02 11.99
N LYS A 27 -63.20 5.28 12.52
CA LYS A 27 -62.11 5.87 11.75
C LYS A 27 -61.83 4.93 10.57
N LYS A 28 -62.40 5.29 9.41
CA LYS A 28 -61.98 4.69 8.14
C LYS A 28 -60.48 4.93 8.03
N LYS A 29 -59.66 3.86 8.23
CA LYS A 29 -58.28 3.88 7.82
C LYS A 29 -58.26 4.26 6.34
N LYS A 30 -57.97 5.49 6.01
CA LYS A 30 -57.64 5.88 4.66
C LYS A 30 -56.49 5.02 4.26
N LYS A 31 -56.72 3.99 3.44
CA LYS A 31 -55.64 3.37 2.66
C LYS A 31 -54.99 4.53 1.90
N LYS A 32 -53.81 4.96 2.34
CA LYS A 32 -52.97 5.84 1.53
C LYS A 32 -52.64 5.06 0.25
N GLY A 33 -53.45 5.24 -0.76
CA GLY A 33 -53.13 4.81 -2.09
C GLY A 33 -51.80 5.45 -2.44
N SER A 34 -50.76 4.64 -2.74
CA SER A 34 -49.53 5.16 -3.27
C SER A 34 -49.90 5.98 -4.52
N GLY A 35 -49.70 7.30 -4.50
CA GLY A 35 -50.00 8.13 -5.65
C GLY A 35 -49.19 7.64 -6.87
N VAL A 36 -49.53 8.11 -8.06
CA VAL A 36 -48.84 7.73 -9.30
C VAL A 36 -47.32 7.82 -9.14
N LEU A 37 -46.84 8.87 -8.45
CA LEU A 37 -45.46 9.12 -8.11
C LEU A 37 -44.84 7.96 -7.27
N GLY A 38 -45.53 7.47 -6.25
CA GLY A 38 -45.05 6.34 -5.44
C GLY A 38 -44.93 5.04 -6.23
N ARG A 39 -45.81 4.81 -7.22
CA ARG A 39 -45.72 3.65 -8.13
C ARG A 39 -44.53 3.79 -9.09
N ILE A 40 -44.25 4.99 -9.62
CA ILE A 40 -43.11 5.27 -10.48
C ILE A 40 -41.81 5.07 -9.72
N ILE A 41 -41.69 5.65 -8.52
CA ILE A 41 -40.52 5.49 -7.67
C ILE A 41 -40.27 4.01 -7.33
N ARG A 42 -41.29 3.27 -6.94
CA ARG A 42 -41.15 1.82 -6.65
C ARG A 42 -40.70 1.03 -7.88
N ARG A 43 -41.24 1.33 -9.07
CA ARG A 43 -40.82 0.68 -10.32
C ARG A 43 -39.38 1.02 -10.65
N PHE A 44 -38.97 2.27 -10.49
CA PHE A 44 -37.57 2.71 -10.70
C PHE A 44 -36.61 1.92 -9.80
N PHE A 45 -36.90 1.82 -8.50
CA PHE A 45 -36.06 1.05 -7.58
C PHE A 45 -36.06 -0.45 -7.88
N LEU A 46 -37.18 -1.03 -8.34
CA LEU A 46 -37.24 -2.42 -8.77
C LEU A 46 -36.38 -2.68 -10.00
N VAL A 47 -36.46 -1.81 -11.01
CA VAL A 47 -35.62 -1.91 -12.22
C VAL A 47 -34.16 -1.75 -11.86
N LEU A 48 -33.81 -0.75 -11.06
CA LEU A 48 -32.43 -0.52 -10.59
C LEU A 48 -31.91 -1.74 -9.82
N PHE A 49 -32.69 -2.28 -8.89
CA PHE A 49 -32.34 -3.50 -8.14
C PHE A 49 -32.14 -4.71 -9.07
N THR A 50 -33.03 -4.89 -10.07
CA THR A 50 -32.88 -5.95 -11.06
C THR A 50 -31.61 -5.81 -11.88
N ILE A 51 -31.26 -4.59 -12.31
CA ILE A 51 -30.01 -4.32 -13.05
C ILE A 51 -28.79 -4.65 -12.16
N ILE A 52 -28.78 -4.21 -10.91
CA ILE A 52 -27.69 -4.51 -9.98
C ILE A 52 -27.57 -6.02 -9.74
N LEU A 53 -28.69 -6.71 -9.56
CA LEU A 53 -28.70 -8.17 -9.36
C LEU A 53 -28.17 -8.91 -10.60
N LEU A 54 -28.59 -8.52 -11.79
CA LEU A 54 -28.08 -9.10 -13.04
C LEU A 54 -26.59 -8.83 -13.23
N ALA A 55 -26.11 -7.63 -12.92
CA ALA A 55 -24.70 -7.29 -12.95
C ALA A 55 -23.88 -8.14 -11.96
N LEU A 56 -24.40 -8.36 -10.75
CA LEU A 56 -23.78 -9.21 -9.75
C LEU A 56 -23.70 -10.67 -10.22
N VAL A 57 -24.78 -11.20 -10.77
CA VAL A 57 -24.81 -12.57 -11.33
C VAL A 57 -23.80 -12.71 -12.48
N ALA A 58 -23.77 -11.72 -13.39
CA ALA A 58 -22.81 -11.70 -14.50
C ALA A 58 -21.35 -11.66 -13.98
N LEU A 59 -21.08 -10.88 -12.94
CA LEU A 59 -19.76 -10.82 -12.29
C LEU A 59 -19.37 -12.17 -11.69
N ILE A 60 -20.27 -12.80 -10.94
CA ILE A 60 -20.02 -14.14 -10.33
C ILE A 60 -19.73 -15.17 -11.42
N LEU A 61 -20.49 -15.17 -12.52
CA LEU A 61 -20.26 -16.08 -13.64
C LEU A 61 -18.91 -15.80 -14.32
N ALA A 62 -18.56 -14.55 -14.55
CA ALA A 62 -17.27 -14.17 -15.08
C ALA A 62 -16.10 -14.61 -14.19
N MET A 63 -16.21 -14.39 -12.89
CA MET A 63 -15.24 -14.88 -11.91
C MET A 63 -15.12 -16.40 -11.94
N ASN A 64 -16.25 -17.13 -11.97
CA ASN A 64 -16.23 -18.59 -12.06
C ASN A 64 -15.51 -19.07 -13.34
N VAL A 65 -15.73 -18.41 -14.48
CA VAL A 65 -15.04 -18.72 -15.73
C VAL A 65 -13.51 -18.48 -15.61
N ILE A 66 -13.07 -17.44 -14.91
CA ILE A 66 -11.65 -17.17 -14.74
C ILE A 66 -11.01 -18.16 -13.76
N PHE A 67 -11.66 -18.41 -12.61
CA PHE A 67 -11.11 -19.30 -11.57
C PHE A 67 -11.08 -20.77 -11.98
N ASN A 68 -12.07 -21.23 -12.75
CA ASN A 68 -12.23 -22.63 -13.16
C ASN A 68 -12.00 -22.85 -14.66
N GLY A 69 -11.67 -21.81 -15.40
CA GLY A 69 -11.43 -21.86 -16.85
C GLY A 69 -10.06 -22.40 -17.24
N PRO A 70 -9.79 -22.46 -18.55
CA PRO A 70 -8.61 -23.14 -19.10
C PRO A 70 -7.30 -22.34 -19.00
N SER A 71 -7.32 -21.09 -18.50
CA SER A 71 -6.13 -20.25 -18.41
C SER A 71 -5.54 -20.27 -16.99
N PRO A 72 -4.48 -21.06 -16.72
CA PRO A 72 -3.80 -21.04 -15.41
C PRO A 72 -3.27 -19.66 -15.06
N ALA A 73 -2.67 -18.95 -16.02
CA ALA A 73 -2.11 -17.62 -15.79
C ALA A 73 -3.17 -16.59 -15.36
N ALA A 74 -4.33 -16.56 -16.00
CA ALA A 74 -5.42 -15.67 -15.61
C ALA A 74 -5.95 -16.01 -14.20
N ARG A 75 -6.08 -17.30 -13.88
CA ARG A 75 -6.46 -17.79 -12.56
C ARG A 75 -5.46 -17.33 -11.50
N GLU A 76 -4.17 -17.57 -11.71
CA GLU A 76 -3.09 -17.24 -10.78
C GLU A 76 -3.07 -15.74 -10.49
N VAL A 77 -3.05 -14.91 -11.53
CA VAL A 77 -2.99 -13.45 -11.38
C VAL A 77 -4.23 -12.90 -10.67
N LEU A 78 -5.44 -13.33 -11.04
CA LEU A 78 -6.65 -12.87 -10.36
C LEU A 78 -6.70 -13.34 -8.90
N THR A 79 -6.31 -14.59 -8.64
CA THR A 79 -6.24 -15.14 -7.29
C THR A 79 -5.34 -14.29 -6.40
N MET A 80 -4.11 -14.02 -6.86
CA MET A 80 -3.15 -13.24 -6.08
C MET A 80 -3.58 -11.77 -5.95
N SER A 81 -4.20 -11.17 -6.98
CA SER A 81 -4.76 -9.81 -6.91
C SER A 81 -5.83 -9.65 -5.82
N LEU A 82 -6.57 -10.73 -5.52
CA LEU A 82 -7.61 -10.73 -4.51
C LEU A 82 -7.11 -11.20 -3.13
N LEU A 83 -6.05 -12.01 -3.07
CA LEU A 83 -5.47 -12.49 -1.81
C LEU A 83 -4.63 -11.42 -1.10
N GLU A 84 -3.93 -10.56 -1.83
CA GLU A 84 -3.05 -9.55 -1.25
C GLU A 84 -3.83 -8.47 -0.45
N PRO A 85 -4.95 -7.88 -0.92
CA PRO A 85 -5.68 -6.91 -0.14
C PRO A 85 -6.52 -7.58 0.96
N SER A 86 -6.44 -7.10 2.18
CA SER A 86 -7.18 -7.65 3.33
C SER A 86 -8.70 -7.72 3.12
N ALA A 87 -9.28 -6.76 2.37
CA ALA A 87 -10.72 -6.69 2.12
C ALA A 87 -11.24 -7.76 1.17
N THR A 88 -10.41 -8.32 0.29
CA THR A 88 -10.83 -9.24 -0.78
C THR A 88 -10.26 -10.64 -0.64
N LYS A 89 -9.35 -10.89 0.30
CA LYS A 89 -8.64 -12.17 0.46
C LYS A 89 -9.54 -13.40 0.64
N TRP A 90 -10.79 -13.21 1.04
CA TRP A 90 -11.78 -14.29 1.23
C TRP A 90 -12.46 -14.72 -0.08
N ILE A 91 -12.41 -13.88 -1.13
CA ILE A 91 -13.16 -14.10 -2.39
C ILE A 91 -12.69 -15.35 -3.14
N PRO A 92 -11.38 -15.60 -3.35
CA PRO A 92 -10.94 -16.79 -4.07
C PRO A 92 -11.40 -18.10 -3.44
N GLY A 93 -11.53 -18.17 -2.11
CA GLY A 93 -12.05 -19.33 -1.39
C GLY A 93 -13.54 -19.66 -1.65
N LEU A 94 -14.29 -18.77 -2.32
CA LEU A 94 -15.64 -19.08 -2.79
C LEU A 94 -15.67 -19.93 -4.08
N PHE A 95 -14.54 -19.94 -4.83
CA PHE A 95 -14.46 -20.54 -6.16
C PHE A 95 -13.46 -21.70 -6.25
N MET A 96 -12.53 -21.80 -5.32
CA MET A 96 -11.45 -22.79 -5.31
C MET A 96 -11.29 -23.41 -3.92
N ASP A 97 -10.85 -24.67 -3.91
CA ASP A 97 -10.48 -25.34 -2.68
C ASP A 97 -9.14 -24.81 -2.13
N GLU A 98 -8.86 -25.15 -0.86
CA GLU A 98 -7.69 -24.66 -0.15
C GLU A 98 -6.39 -25.25 -0.71
N GLU A 99 -6.40 -26.46 -1.26
CA GLU A 99 -5.24 -27.08 -1.89
C GLU A 99 -4.82 -26.30 -3.14
N THR A 100 -5.78 -26.00 -4.02
CA THR A 100 -5.57 -25.18 -5.21
C THR A 100 -5.09 -23.77 -4.84
N LEU A 101 -5.71 -23.13 -3.82
CA LEU A 101 -5.26 -21.81 -3.34
C LEU A 101 -3.82 -21.85 -2.85
N ASN A 102 -3.45 -22.85 -2.08
CA ASN A 102 -2.10 -23.00 -1.55
C ASN A 102 -1.08 -23.31 -2.64
N SER A 103 -1.43 -24.09 -3.65
CA SER A 103 -0.55 -24.34 -4.81
C SER A 103 -0.20 -23.07 -5.58
N ILE A 104 -1.14 -22.11 -5.66
CA ILE A 104 -0.90 -20.80 -6.28
C ILE A 104 -0.09 -19.90 -5.34
N ARG A 105 -0.48 -19.85 -4.06
CA ARG A 105 0.16 -18.98 -3.05
C ARG A 105 1.63 -19.31 -2.81
N TYR A 106 1.95 -20.59 -2.77
CA TYR A 106 3.27 -21.11 -2.42
C TYR A 106 4.02 -21.73 -3.62
N LYS A 107 3.68 -21.29 -4.84
CA LYS A 107 4.38 -21.69 -6.05
C LYS A 107 5.85 -21.27 -5.94
N LYS A 108 6.77 -22.27 -5.93
CA LYS A 108 8.21 -22.02 -5.92
C LYS A 108 8.72 -21.80 -7.33
N GLY A 109 9.64 -20.87 -7.50
CA GLY A 109 10.43 -20.64 -8.71
C GLY A 109 11.89 -21.09 -8.54
N GLU A 110 12.73 -20.77 -9.50
CA GLU A 110 14.18 -20.90 -9.35
C GLU A 110 14.68 -19.83 -8.38
N GLU A 111 15.46 -20.27 -7.39
CA GLU A 111 16.03 -19.37 -6.39
C GLU A 111 17.22 -18.62 -6.99
N LEU A 112 17.41 -17.35 -6.59
CA LEU A 112 18.63 -16.59 -6.86
C LEU A 112 19.85 -17.34 -6.30
N GLU A 113 20.97 -17.33 -7.03
CA GLU A 113 22.23 -17.89 -6.52
C GLU A 113 22.81 -16.99 -5.41
N ALA A 114 22.79 -15.66 -5.61
CA ALA A 114 23.29 -14.70 -4.63
C ALA A 114 22.31 -14.52 -3.47
N ASP A 115 22.82 -14.50 -2.25
CA ASP A 115 22.05 -14.21 -1.04
C ASP A 115 21.94 -12.71 -0.77
N PHE A 116 22.95 -11.93 -1.17
CA PHE A 116 22.99 -10.47 -1.05
C PHE A 116 23.92 -9.83 -2.10
N THR A 117 23.83 -8.51 -2.22
CA THR A 117 24.63 -7.71 -3.16
C THR A 117 26.13 -7.83 -2.89
N ASP A 118 26.88 -8.16 -3.94
CA ASP A 118 28.33 -7.98 -3.97
C ASP A 118 28.65 -6.52 -4.22
N THR A 119 29.08 -5.80 -3.19
CA THR A 119 29.35 -4.36 -3.25
C THR A 119 30.51 -4.01 -4.18
N SER A 120 31.35 -4.96 -4.60
CA SER A 120 32.42 -4.74 -5.56
C SER A 120 31.92 -4.58 -7.01
N MET A 121 30.67 -4.99 -7.30
CA MET A 121 30.08 -4.89 -8.64
C MET A 121 29.46 -3.53 -8.96
N VAL A 122 29.33 -2.64 -7.97
CA VAL A 122 28.81 -1.30 -8.17
C VAL A 122 29.93 -0.30 -7.93
N THR A 123 30.22 0.54 -8.92
CA THR A 123 31.24 1.58 -8.81
C THR A 123 30.60 2.96 -8.82
N ILE A 124 30.53 3.59 -7.66
CA ILE A 124 30.02 4.95 -7.57
C ILE A 124 31.09 5.94 -8.04
N ASN A 125 30.92 6.50 -9.23
CA ASN A 125 31.79 7.55 -9.74
C ASN A 125 31.41 8.92 -9.18
N LYS A 126 31.84 9.21 -7.95
CA LYS A 126 31.52 10.48 -7.26
C LYS A 126 31.97 11.70 -8.07
N SER A 127 33.02 11.63 -8.87
CA SER A 127 33.47 12.74 -9.71
C SER A 127 32.56 12.97 -10.94
N GLY A 128 32.03 11.91 -11.53
CA GLY A 128 31.03 11.97 -12.60
C GLY A 128 29.68 12.49 -12.12
N ILE A 129 29.26 12.08 -10.94
CA ILE A 129 28.04 12.55 -10.27
C ILE A 129 28.06 14.08 -10.07
N LEU A 130 29.18 14.59 -9.60
CA LEU A 130 29.35 16.03 -9.30
C LEU A 130 29.57 16.89 -10.57
N SER A 131 30.11 16.32 -11.66
CA SER A 131 30.42 17.08 -12.85
C SER A 131 29.22 17.45 -13.72
N GLY A 132 28.06 16.84 -13.52
CA GLY A 132 26.85 17.07 -14.33
C GLY A 132 27.04 16.78 -15.83
N ALA A 133 28.06 16.00 -16.18
CA ALA A 133 28.62 15.92 -17.51
C ALA A 133 27.84 15.03 -18.50
N SER A 134 26.74 14.38 -18.09
CA SER A 134 25.88 13.67 -19.04
C SER A 134 24.72 14.55 -19.46
N ASP A 135 24.30 14.43 -20.73
CA ASP A 135 23.13 15.13 -21.31
C ASP A 135 21.84 14.81 -20.53
N GLU A 136 21.77 13.64 -19.88
CA GLU A 136 20.65 13.17 -19.05
C GLU A 136 20.31 14.16 -17.92
N TRP A 137 21.33 14.79 -17.30
CA TRP A 137 21.15 15.66 -16.14
C TRP A 137 21.13 17.16 -16.45
N ALA A 138 21.34 17.54 -17.71
CA ALA A 138 21.47 18.96 -18.11
C ALA A 138 20.23 19.80 -17.76
N ASN A 139 19.05 19.18 -17.74
CA ASN A 139 17.79 19.85 -17.43
C ASN A 139 17.27 19.55 -15.98
N HIS A 140 18.08 18.87 -15.16
CA HIS A 140 17.70 18.44 -13.82
C HIS A 140 18.77 18.89 -12.79
N PRO A 141 18.83 20.20 -12.48
CA PRO A 141 19.88 20.76 -11.63
C PRO A 141 19.83 20.26 -10.18
N ASP A 142 18.66 19.85 -9.70
CA ASP A 142 18.45 19.23 -8.40
C ASP A 142 18.87 17.74 -8.34
N GLY A 143 19.30 17.18 -9.49
CA GLY A 143 19.73 15.80 -9.59
C GLY A 143 18.58 14.77 -9.55
N VAL A 144 17.35 15.22 -9.79
CA VAL A 144 16.17 14.33 -9.82
C VAL A 144 15.41 14.54 -11.11
N TYR A 145 15.09 13.47 -11.83
CA TYR A 145 14.10 13.55 -12.89
C TYR A 145 12.96 12.53 -12.68
N ILE A 146 11.80 12.88 -13.20
CA ILE A 146 10.59 12.08 -13.04
C ILE A 146 9.97 11.82 -14.40
N GLU A 147 9.70 10.57 -14.68
CA GLU A 147 9.12 10.12 -15.92
C GLU A 147 7.85 9.31 -15.68
N ARG A 148 6.90 9.38 -16.64
CA ARG A 148 5.71 8.54 -16.64
C ARG A 148 5.93 7.36 -17.55
N TYR A 149 5.59 6.20 -17.05
CA TYR A 149 5.66 4.93 -17.76
C TYR A 149 4.26 4.32 -17.87
N SER A 150 3.91 3.77 -19.02
CA SER A 150 2.61 3.13 -19.25
C SER A 150 2.81 1.69 -19.66
N GLY A 151 2.41 0.78 -18.80
CA GLY A 151 2.32 -0.64 -19.07
C GLY A 151 0.95 -1.04 -19.63
N ALA A 152 0.76 -2.33 -19.88
CA ALA A 152 -0.50 -2.85 -20.42
C ALA A 152 -1.69 -2.70 -19.45
N THR A 153 -1.45 -2.77 -18.15
CA THR A 153 -2.48 -2.78 -17.11
C THR A 153 -2.30 -1.67 -16.07
N PHE A 154 -1.24 -0.84 -16.22
CA PHE A 154 -0.87 0.14 -15.20
C PHE A 154 -0.22 1.39 -15.80
N ASN A 155 -0.25 2.45 -15.03
CA ASN A 155 0.63 3.60 -15.16
C ASN A 155 1.62 3.58 -14.00
N ALA A 156 2.86 3.94 -14.27
CA ALA A 156 3.92 4.07 -13.28
C ALA A 156 4.57 5.44 -13.35
N HIS A 157 5.21 5.79 -12.25
CA HIS A 157 6.02 6.99 -12.09
C HIS A 157 7.41 6.54 -11.69
N ILE A 158 8.40 6.92 -12.50
CA ILE A 158 9.79 6.58 -12.30
C ILE A 158 10.51 7.85 -11.88
N MET A 159 11.19 7.80 -10.76
CA MET A 159 12.04 8.89 -10.30
C MET A 159 13.48 8.38 -10.27
N VAL A 160 14.38 9.07 -10.95
CA VAL A 160 15.79 8.75 -10.94
C VAL A 160 16.53 9.84 -10.19
N ILE A 161 17.35 9.45 -9.23
CA ILE A 161 18.13 10.30 -8.36
C ILE A 161 19.61 10.08 -8.69
N ARG A 162 20.30 11.14 -9.13
CA ARG A 162 21.69 11.07 -9.58
C ARG A 162 22.65 10.66 -8.48
N ASP A 163 22.50 11.24 -7.29
CA ASP A 163 23.44 11.10 -6.18
C ASP A 163 22.88 10.20 -5.08
N PRO A 164 23.35 8.94 -4.96
CA PRO A 164 22.86 8.01 -3.94
C PRO A 164 23.15 8.48 -2.50
N SER A 165 24.14 9.34 -2.29
CA SER A 165 24.43 9.90 -0.95
C SER A 165 23.31 10.79 -0.42
N LYS A 166 22.43 11.26 -1.29
CA LYS A 166 21.29 12.11 -0.94
C LYS A 166 20.05 11.29 -0.52
N VAL A 167 20.06 9.97 -0.76
CA VAL A 167 18.97 9.05 -0.39
C VAL A 167 19.22 8.50 1.00
N PHE A 168 18.25 8.63 1.88
CA PHE A 168 18.36 8.18 3.28
C PHE A 168 17.01 7.72 3.85
N MET A 169 17.06 7.00 4.98
CA MET A 169 15.86 6.49 5.66
C MET A 169 15.28 7.53 6.62
N GLY A 170 14.11 8.05 6.27
CA GLY A 170 13.31 8.88 7.17
C GLY A 170 12.42 8.06 8.09
N ARG A 171 12.10 8.60 9.26
CA ARG A 171 11.30 7.96 10.30
C ARG A 171 10.10 8.81 10.71
N SER A 172 8.97 8.18 11.01
CA SER A 172 7.78 8.88 11.54
C SER A 172 7.97 9.38 12.97
N ALA A 173 8.88 8.77 13.73
CA ALA A 173 9.18 9.10 15.11
C ALA A 173 10.64 8.75 15.44
N LYS A 174 11.22 9.47 16.41
CA LYS A 174 12.56 9.19 16.91
C LYS A 174 12.65 7.82 17.57
N THR A 175 11.58 7.39 18.24
CA THR A 175 11.44 6.06 18.86
C THR A 175 10.07 5.50 18.48
N TYR A 176 10.04 4.29 17.99
CA TYR A 176 8.81 3.62 17.63
C TYR A 176 8.05 3.10 18.85
N SER A 177 6.75 3.26 18.85
CA SER A 177 5.85 2.78 19.89
C SER A 177 4.47 2.50 19.30
N ILE A 178 3.84 1.42 19.73
CA ILE A 178 2.46 1.08 19.36
C ILE A 178 1.44 2.16 19.75
N ASN A 179 1.81 3.04 20.67
CA ASN A 179 0.97 4.15 21.13
C ASN A 179 1.17 5.44 20.33
N THR A 180 2.15 5.47 19.42
CA THR A 180 2.46 6.64 18.60
C THR A 180 2.21 6.28 17.14
N PRO A 181 1.09 6.72 16.54
CA PRO A 181 0.82 6.45 15.14
C PRO A 181 1.96 6.91 14.23
N GLY A 182 2.21 6.16 13.17
CA GLY A 182 3.08 6.62 12.09
C GLY A 182 2.55 7.89 11.43
N LYS A 183 3.29 8.44 10.50
CA LYS A 183 2.89 9.63 9.74
C LYS A 183 2.53 9.27 8.31
N ARG A 184 1.74 10.09 7.65
CA ARG A 184 1.59 10.05 6.21
C ARG A 184 2.78 10.73 5.55
N LEU A 185 3.19 10.27 4.39
CA LEU A 185 4.35 10.83 3.72
C LEU A 185 4.18 12.32 3.38
N ASN A 186 2.97 12.76 3.04
CA ASN A 186 2.68 14.17 2.84
C ASN A 186 2.79 15.01 4.13
N GLU A 187 2.47 14.44 5.30
CA GLU A 187 2.71 15.09 6.60
C GLU A 187 4.23 15.22 6.84
N VAL A 188 4.99 14.16 6.54
CA VAL A 188 6.47 14.17 6.69
C VAL A 188 7.09 15.23 5.79
N MET A 189 6.72 15.28 4.51
CA MET A 189 7.25 16.26 3.56
C MET A 189 6.85 17.71 3.89
N ALA A 190 5.68 17.92 4.50
CA ALA A 190 5.23 19.24 4.93
C ALA A 190 5.99 19.75 6.17
N GLU A 191 6.41 18.84 7.06
CA GLU A 191 7.18 19.15 8.26
C GLU A 191 8.69 19.18 8.00
N ALA A 192 9.16 18.57 6.90
CA ALA A 192 10.57 18.47 6.56
C ALA A 192 11.14 19.84 6.13
N ASP A 193 12.43 19.98 6.33
CA ASP A 193 13.23 21.08 5.77
C ASP A 193 13.10 21.13 4.25
N GLU A 194 13.24 22.33 3.67
CA GLU A 194 13.11 22.55 2.22
C GLU A 194 14.20 21.81 1.42
N SER A 195 15.30 21.41 2.06
CA SER A 195 16.32 20.56 1.45
C SER A 195 15.81 19.15 1.12
N ILE A 196 14.71 18.70 1.73
CA ILE A 196 14.10 17.42 1.39
C ILE A 196 13.16 17.61 0.19
N ILE A 197 13.58 17.08 -0.96
CA ILE A 197 12.90 17.33 -2.24
C ILE A 197 12.10 16.16 -2.77
N ALA A 198 12.39 14.93 -2.34
CA ALA A 198 11.62 13.78 -2.81
C ALA A 198 11.43 12.73 -1.72
N ALA A 199 10.42 11.90 -1.88
CA ALA A 199 10.12 10.84 -0.94
C ALA A 199 9.29 9.73 -1.56
N ILE A 200 9.53 8.50 -1.08
CA ILE A 200 8.73 7.31 -1.40
C ILE A 200 8.54 6.49 -0.12
N ASN A 201 7.47 5.70 -0.03
CA ASN A 201 7.28 4.77 1.09
C ASN A 201 8.40 3.72 1.13
N ALA A 202 8.60 3.09 2.28
CA ALA A 202 9.71 2.15 2.45
C ALA A 202 9.24 0.75 2.88
N GLY A 203 9.66 0.29 4.04
CA GLY A 203 9.63 -1.09 4.48
C GLY A 203 8.33 -1.59 5.09
N ALA A 204 8.40 -2.81 5.56
CA ALA A 204 7.32 -3.48 6.24
C ALA A 204 6.97 -2.83 7.59
N PHE A 205 5.72 -2.95 7.99
CA PHE A 205 5.28 -2.51 9.31
C PHE A 205 4.16 -3.40 9.86
N ASN A 206 4.02 -3.37 11.18
CA ASN A 206 2.98 -4.10 11.86
C ASN A 206 1.64 -3.41 11.67
N ASP A 207 0.78 -4.07 10.90
CA ASP A 207 -0.61 -3.67 10.69
C ASP A 207 -1.46 -4.94 10.67
N ASP A 208 -1.77 -5.45 11.87
CA ASP A 208 -2.52 -6.69 12.03
C ASP A 208 -4.02 -6.51 11.77
N GLY A 209 -4.46 -5.29 11.46
CA GLY A 209 -5.86 -4.96 11.20
C GLY A 209 -6.77 -5.15 12.41
N THR A 210 -6.21 -5.34 13.61
CA THR A 210 -6.99 -5.44 14.85
C THR A 210 -7.47 -4.06 15.30
N ALA A 211 -8.46 -4.06 16.21
CA ALA A 211 -9.12 -2.85 16.72
C ALA A 211 -8.18 -1.88 17.45
N ASN A 212 -6.95 -2.25 17.70
CA ASN A 212 -5.96 -1.44 18.40
C ASN A 212 -5.19 -0.45 17.52
N ASN A 213 -5.56 -0.35 16.22
CA ASN A 213 -5.07 0.71 15.32
C ASN A 213 -3.54 0.90 15.38
N TYR A 214 -2.77 -0.13 15.10
CA TYR A 214 -1.32 -0.01 14.84
C TYR A 214 -1.08 0.78 13.54
N VAL A 215 -1.59 1.98 13.46
CA VAL A 215 -1.67 2.82 12.26
C VAL A 215 -0.27 3.19 11.79
N GLY A 216 0.46 2.22 11.21
CA GLY A 216 1.82 2.40 10.76
C GLY A 216 2.78 2.84 11.89
N ALA A 217 2.57 2.37 13.11
CA ALA A 217 3.29 2.86 14.29
C ALA A 217 4.69 2.26 14.43
N VAL A 218 4.83 0.97 14.09
CA VAL A 218 6.06 0.21 14.32
C VAL A 218 6.45 -0.53 13.04
N PRO A 219 7.70 -0.37 12.57
CA PRO A 219 8.20 -1.15 11.45
C PRO A 219 8.27 -2.64 11.81
N ALA A 220 8.27 -3.49 10.81
CA ALA A 220 8.56 -4.90 10.96
C ALA A 220 9.98 -5.14 10.44
N GLY A 221 10.78 -5.91 11.22
CA GLY A 221 12.15 -6.23 10.90
C GLY A 221 13.18 -5.17 11.24
N ILE A 222 14.33 -5.30 10.61
CA ILE A 222 15.50 -4.45 10.82
C ILE A 222 15.28 -3.09 10.19
N VAL A 223 15.64 -2.02 10.93
CA VAL A 223 15.69 -0.64 10.43
C VAL A 223 16.99 0.01 10.84
N TYR A 224 17.71 0.56 9.85
CA TYR A 224 18.83 1.48 10.02
C TYR A 224 18.43 2.85 9.49
N SER A 225 18.91 3.90 10.12
CA SER A 225 18.64 5.28 9.71
C SER A 225 19.81 6.16 10.11
N GLU A 226 20.43 6.84 9.15
CA GLU A 226 21.55 7.77 9.34
C GLU A 226 22.72 7.16 10.12
N GLY A 227 23.10 5.92 9.81
CA GLY A 227 24.20 5.18 10.43
C GLY A 227 23.85 4.53 11.78
N GLU A 228 22.63 4.69 12.27
CA GLU A 228 22.20 4.13 13.54
C GLU A 228 21.30 2.90 13.35
N PHE A 229 21.56 1.84 14.09
CA PHE A 229 20.60 0.76 14.27
C PHE A 229 19.39 1.26 15.10
N ILE A 230 18.20 1.18 14.54
CA ILE A 230 16.99 1.72 15.17
C ILE A 230 16.21 0.64 15.88
N CYS A 231 15.96 -0.46 15.22
CA CYS A 231 15.22 -1.58 15.81
C CYS A 231 15.30 -2.83 14.91
N ASN A 232 14.97 -3.95 15.54
CA ASN A 232 14.63 -5.20 14.86
C ASN A 232 13.33 -5.70 15.50
N GLN A 233 12.21 -5.44 14.85
CA GLN A 233 10.89 -5.79 15.35
C GLN A 233 10.34 -6.99 14.57
N TYR A 234 9.71 -7.90 15.27
CA TYR A 234 9.14 -9.10 14.69
C TYR A 234 7.69 -8.90 14.26
N ARG A 235 7.34 -9.44 13.13
CA ARG A 235 5.96 -9.50 12.66
C ARG A 235 5.24 -10.66 13.36
N GLY A 236 4.39 -10.35 14.35
CA GLY A 236 3.63 -11.37 15.09
C GLY A 236 4.50 -12.39 15.85
N ASN A 237 5.62 -11.95 16.44
CA ASN A 237 6.62 -12.77 17.14
C ASN A 237 7.46 -13.71 16.24
N ILE A 238 7.41 -13.56 14.92
CA ILE A 238 8.27 -14.30 13.99
C ILE A 238 9.28 -13.31 13.41
N PRO A 239 10.59 -13.58 13.46
CA PRO A 239 11.58 -12.76 12.78
C PRO A 239 11.25 -12.66 11.29
N THR A 240 11.28 -11.45 10.73
CA THR A 240 10.98 -11.25 9.30
C THR A 240 12.01 -11.90 8.40
N SER A 241 13.25 -12.06 8.85
CA SER A 241 14.29 -12.89 8.22
C SER A 241 13.86 -14.35 8.04
N GLU A 242 13.02 -14.90 8.90
CA GLU A 242 12.48 -16.25 8.78
C GLU A 242 11.24 -16.31 7.87
N THR A 243 10.62 -15.17 7.58
CA THR A 243 9.45 -15.08 6.68
C THR A 243 9.80 -14.82 5.23
N GLY A 244 11.09 -14.76 4.87
CA GLY A 244 11.56 -14.51 3.50
C GLY A 244 11.31 -13.06 3.05
N GLY A 245 11.35 -12.11 3.98
CA GLY A 245 10.98 -10.71 3.75
C GLY A 245 11.96 -9.93 2.88
N GLY A 246 13.20 -10.33 2.73
CA GLY A 246 14.23 -9.56 2.04
C GLY A 246 14.66 -8.31 2.84
N PHE A 247 15.77 -7.73 2.42
CA PHE A 247 16.31 -6.50 2.98
C PHE A 247 16.78 -5.57 1.86
N VAL A 248 16.65 -4.28 2.08
CA VAL A 248 17.20 -3.26 1.20
C VAL A 248 17.73 -2.08 2.01
N GLY A 249 18.96 -1.65 1.69
CA GLY A 249 19.60 -0.54 2.39
C GLY A 249 20.84 -0.01 1.67
N PHE A 250 21.28 1.17 2.01
CA PHE A 250 22.54 1.72 1.56
C PHE A 250 23.63 1.50 2.59
N ASN A 251 24.82 1.14 2.13
CA ASN A 251 26.03 1.14 2.96
C ASN A 251 26.73 2.51 2.97
N ASP A 252 27.84 2.64 3.71
CA ASP A 252 28.63 3.86 3.80
C ASP A 252 29.28 4.27 2.47
N ASP A 253 29.41 3.36 1.51
CA ASP A 253 29.91 3.65 0.16
C ASP A 253 28.80 4.09 -0.82
N ASP A 254 27.57 4.28 -0.32
CA ASP A 254 26.37 4.65 -1.08
C ASP A 254 25.90 3.55 -2.06
N ILE A 255 26.27 2.30 -1.81
CA ILE A 255 25.86 1.14 -2.60
C ILE A 255 24.56 0.55 -2.02
N LEU A 256 23.56 0.34 -2.89
CA LEU A 256 22.31 -0.31 -2.52
C LEU A 256 22.53 -1.82 -2.34
N VAL A 257 22.54 -2.24 -1.10
CA VAL A 257 22.57 -3.64 -0.68
C VAL A 257 21.17 -4.20 -0.70
N VAL A 258 20.94 -5.21 -1.51
CA VAL A 258 19.70 -6.00 -1.57
C VAL A 258 20.00 -7.41 -1.12
N ALA A 259 19.20 -7.98 -0.24
CA ALA A 259 19.44 -9.31 0.30
C ALA A 259 18.13 -10.11 0.44
N LYS A 260 18.21 -11.45 0.37
CA LYS A 260 17.08 -12.36 0.66
C LYS A 260 16.67 -12.30 2.13
N SER A 261 17.65 -12.08 3.00
CA SER A 261 17.49 -11.83 4.43
C SER A 261 18.70 -11.05 4.95
N MET A 262 18.58 -10.43 6.12
CA MET A 262 19.67 -9.69 6.74
C MET A 262 19.61 -9.89 8.26
N THR A 263 20.74 -10.21 8.85
CA THR A 263 20.94 -10.15 10.30
C THR A 263 21.61 -8.85 10.71
N GLU A 264 21.47 -8.45 11.97
CA GLU A 264 22.14 -7.27 12.50
C GLU A 264 23.67 -7.35 12.31
N ALA A 265 24.26 -8.53 12.55
CA ALA A 265 25.70 -8.73 12.39
C ALA A 265 26.15 -8.62 10.92
N GLU A 266 25.34 -9.06 9.95
CA GLU A 266 25.62 -8.87 8.53
C GLU A 266 25.49 -7.41 8.12
N ALA A 267 24.45 -6.72 8.60
CA ALA A 267 24.25 -5.30 8.34
C ALA A 267 25.41 -4.45 8.89
N GLU A 268 25.87 -4.73 10.12
CA GLU A 268 27.05 -4.10 10.70
C GLU A 268 28.32 -4.35 9.87
N LYS A 269 28.54 -5.60 9.45
CA LYS A 269 29.70 -5.97 8.62
C LYS A 269 29.70 -5.28 7.26
N LEU A 270 28.52 -5.04 6.69
CA LEU A 270 28.34 -4.35 5.42
C LEU A 270 28.31 -2.83 5.58
N ASN A 271 28.45 -2.30 6.81
CA ASN A 271 28.36 -0.89 7.15
C ASN A 271 27.06 -0.26 6.61
N ILE A 272 25.93 -0.90 6.88
CA ILE A 272 24.62 -0.37 6.47
C ILE A 272 24.33 0.93 7.22
N ARG A 273 24.18 2.04 6.47
CA ARG A 273 23.83 3.36 7.02
C ARG A 273 22.32 3.60 7.09
N ASP A 274 21.60 3.13 6.08
CA ASP A 274 20.14 3.25 5.98
C ASP A 274 19.56 1.97 5.42
N GLY A 275 18.44 1.47 5.96
CA GLY A 275 17.85 0.27 5.44
C GLY A 275 16.59 -0.17 6.16
N CYS A 276 15.84 -1.04 5.50
CA CYS A 276 14.64 -1.67 6.05
C CYS A 276 14.40 -3.06 5.46
N GLU A 277 13.62 -3.85 6.15
CA GLU A 277 13.13 -5.11 5.61
C GLU A 277 11.91 -4.89 4.73
N PHE A 278 11.98 -5.40 3.52
CA PHE A 278 10.87 -5.66 2.62
C PHE A 278 11.38 -6.54 1.45
N GLY A 279 10.43 -7.01 0.61
CA GLY A 279 10.78 -7.85 -0.52
C GLY A 279 9.57 -8.17 -1.41
N PRO A 280 9.77 -9.06 -2.34
CA PRO A 280 11.01 -9.81 -2.59
C PRO A 280 12.12 -8.93 -3.19
N PRO A 281 13.40 -9.35 -3.06
CA PRO A 281 14.45 -8.92 -3.96
C PRO A 281 14.02 -9.14 -5.41
N LEU A 282 14.28 -8.18 -6.28
CA LEU A 282 13.94 -8.25 -7.71
C LEU A 282 15.15 -8.54 -8.57
N ILE A 283 16.26 -7.86 -8.26
CA ILE A 283 17.55 -7.99 -8.95
C ILE A 283 18.65 -7.93 -7.89
N ILE A 284 19.60 -8.87 -7.94
CA ILE A 284 20.82 -8.85 -7.12
C ILE A 284 22.01 -9.10 -8.06
N ASN A 285 22.99 -8.19 -8.04
CA ASN A 285 24.22 -8.30 -8.85
C ASN A 285 23.92 -8.43 -10.37
N GLY A 286 22.88 -7.76 -10.86
CA GLY A 286 22.42 -7.86 -12.24
C GLY A 286 21.63 -9.14 -12.55
N GLU A 287 21.50 -10.06 -11.62
CA GLU A 287 20.73 -11.29 -11.78
C GLU A 287 19.28 -11.10 -11.32
N VAL A 288 18.33 -11.41 -12.22
CA VAL A 288 16.89 -11.33 -11.96
C VAL A 288 16.44 -12.46 -11.05
N ASN A 289 15.73 -12.13 -10.00
CA ASN A 289 15.06 -13.12 -9.15
C ASN A 289 13.94 -13.82 -9.91
N GLN A 290 14.24 -14.97 -10.49
CA GLN A 290 13.29 -15.73 -11.29
C GLN A 290 12.10 -16.24 -10.48
N GLU A 291 12.28 -16.49 -9.17
CA GLU A 291 11.18 -16.86 -8.30
C GLU A 291 10.17 -15.71 -8.20
N ALA A 292 10.61 -14.49 -7.93
CA ALA A 292 9.75 -13.32 -7.87
C ALA A 292 9.16 -12.95 -9.23
N TYR A 293 9.98 -13.01 -10.28
CA TYR A 293 9.61 -12.67 -11.65
C TYR A 293 8.51 -13.57 -12.21
N ASN A 294 8.62 -14.89 -11.98
CA ASN A 294 7.69 -15.88 -12.48
C ASN A 294 6.56 -16.21 -11.51
N LYS A 295 6.64 -15.68 -10.27
CA LYS A 295 5.60 -15.86 -9.28
C LYS A 295 4.31 -15.17 -9.74
N ALA A 296 3.20 -15.88 -9.67
CA ALA A 296 1.90 -15.25 -9.80
C ALA A 296 1.73 -14.21 -8.69
N SER A 297 2.14 -12.97 -8.96
CA SER A 297 1.81 -11.83 -8.12
C SER A 297 0.60 -11.10 -8.69
N GLY A 298 -0.27 -10.60 -7.81
CA GLY A 298 -1.49 -9.90 -8.25
C GLY A 298 -1.19 -8.54 -8.87
N TRP A 299 -2.15 -8.02 -9.64
CA TRP A 299 -2.17 -6.62 -10.08
C TRP A 299 -2.47 -5.72 -8.88
N ASN A 300 -1.46 -5.02 -8.41
CA ASN A 300 -1.59 -4.12 -7.27
C ASN A 300 -0.77 -2.85 -7.50
N PRO A 301 -1.07 -1.75 -6.77
CA PRO A 301 -0.10 -0.67 -6.62
C PRO A 301 1.21 -1.25 -6.10
N ARG A 302 2.34 -0.87 -6.71
CA ARG A 302 3.67 -1.37 -6.35
C ARG A 302 4.61 -0.21 -6.12
N THR A 303 5.58 -0.45 -5.27
CA THR A 303 6.68 0.47 -5.03
C THR A 303 7.97 -0.33 -5.01
N ALA A 304 9.03 0.22 -5.57
CA ALA A 304 10.33 -0.42 -5.56
C ALA A 304 11.46 0.62 -5.56
N ILE A 305 12.62 0.18 -5.10
CA ILE A 305 13.88 0.92 -5.16
C ILE A 305 14.93 0.09 -5.89
N GLY A 306 15.75 0.74 -6.71
CA GLY A 306 16.87 0.11 -7.40
C GLY A 306 18.06 1.05 -7.51
N GLN A 307 19.21 0.51 -7.92
CA GLN A 307 20.41 1.27 -8.20
C GLN A 307 21.04 0.80 -9.48
N ARG A 308 21.46 1.74 -10.31
CA ARG A 308 22.19 1.55 -11.55
C ARG A 308 23.68 1.28 -11.28
N GLU A 309 24.40 0.76 -12.28
CA GLU A 309 25.85 0.57 -12.21
C GLU A 309 26.60 1.91 -11.98
N ASP A 310 26.09 3.02 -12.53
CA ASP A 310 26.68 4.36 -12.32
C ASP A 310 26.36 4.97 -10.96
N GLY A 311 25.60 4.28 -10.10
CA GLY A 311 25.21 4.69 -8.77
C GLY A 311 23.85 5.41 -8.67
N ALA A 312 23.28 5.85 -9.78
CA ALA A 312 21.98 6.52 -9.76
C ALA A 312 20.89 5.60 -9.15
N VAL A 313 20.07 6.19 -8.30
CA VAL A 313 18.98 5.47 -7.60
C VAL A 313 17.68 5.61 -8.37
N ILE A 314 16.92 4.54 -8.45
CA ILE A 314 15.64 4.48 -9.14
C ILE A 314 14.53 4.22 -8.12
N PHE A 315 13.54 5.09 -8.08
CA PHE A 315 12.27 4.84 -7.40
C PHE A 315 11.19 4.55 -8.43
N VAL A 316 10.45 3.48 -8.23
CA VAL A 316 9.28 3.11 -9.04
C VAL A 316 8.04 3.13 -8.19
N CYS A 317 6.99 3.82 -8.65
CA CYS A 317 5.66 3.79 -8.04
C CYS A 317 4.61 3.48 -9.11
N ILE A 318 4.00 2.30 -9.04
CA ILE A 318 2.94 1.86 -9.95
C ILE A 318 1.59 2.19 -9.34
N ASP A 319 0.77 2.95 -10.06
CA ASP A 319 -0.62 3.18 -9.74
C ASP A 319 -1.43 1.89 -9.82
N GLY A 320 -2.46 1.75 -9.00
CA GLY A 320 -3.33 0.58 -9.09
C GLY A 320 -4.71 0.79 -8.48
N ARG A 321 -5.56 -0.23 -8.63
CA ARG A 321 -6.94 -0.25 -8.13
C ARG A 321 -7.79 0.90 -8.68
N GLN A 322 -7.49 1.32 -9.92
CA GLN A 322 -8.16 2.39 -10.65
C GLN A 322 -8.60 1.90 -12.02
N ALA A 323 -9.62 2.54 -12.62
CA ALA A 323 -10.14 2.16 -13.95
C ALA A 323 -9.07 2.29 -15.06
N GLY A 324 -8.17 3.26 -14.94
CA GLY A 324 -7.07 3.50 -15.90
C GLY A 324 -5.75 2.82 -15.52
N SER A 325 -5.66 2.20 -14.35
CA SER A 325 -4.47 1.53 -13.84
C SER A 325 -4.89 0.46 -12.84
N VAL A 326 -4.99 -0.79 -13.28
CA VAL A 326 -5.38 -1.90 -12.41
C VAL A 326 -4.26 -2.21 -11.40
N GLY A 327 -3.02 -2.07 -11.85
CA GLY A 327 -1.81 -2.32 -11.09
C GLY A 327 -0.81 -3.18 -11.84
N GLY A 328 0.38 -3.33 -11.27
CA GLY A 328 1.47 -4.14 -11.79
C GLY A 328 1.75 -5.38 -10.95
N THR A 329 2.41 -6.35 -11.59
CA THR A 329 2.98 -7.56 -10.98
C THR A 329 4.44 -7.32 -10.57
N TYR A 330 5.08 -8.28 -9.90
CA TYR A 330 6.54 -8.22 -9.66
C TYR A 330 7.33 -8.27 -10.96
N LYS A 331 6.82 -9.03 -11.95
CA LYS A 331 7.41 -9.03 -13.28
C LYS A 331 7.43 -7.64 -13.90
N ASP A 332 6.30 -6.92 -13.85
CA ASP A 332 6.21 -5.57 -14.43
C ASP A 332 7.18 -4.60 -13.74
N VAL A 333 7.29 -4.65 -12.41
CA VAL A 333 8.27 -3.83 -11.67
C VAL A 333 9.69 -4.18 -12.04
N THR A 334 10.00 -5.47 -12.15
CA THR A 334 11.33 -5.96 -12.52
C THR A 334 11.69 -5.54 -13.94
N ASP A 335 10.77 -5.65 -14.90
CA ASP A 335 10.96 -5.21 -16.28
C ASP A 335 11.30 -3.71 -16.34
N ILE A 336 10.59 -2.87 -15.57
CA ILE A 336 10.91 -1.44 -15.44
C ILE A 336 12.33 -1.26 -14.87
N MET A 337 12.67 -1.95 -13.79
CA MET A 337 14.01 -1.83 -13.18
C MET A 337 15.13 -2.21 -14.16
N ILE A 338 14.92 -3.25 -14.98
CA ILE A 338 15.87 -3.66 -16.04
C ILE A 338 15.97 -2.56 -17.11
N GLU A 339 14.84 -2.03 -17.59
CA GLU A 339 14.79 -0.98 -18.60
C GLU A 339 15.54 0.28 -18.17
N TYR A 340 15.46 0.62 -16.88
CA TYR A 340 16.17 1.76 -16.29
C TYR A 340 17.59 1.43 -15.82
N GLY A 341 18.08 0.21 -16.08
CA GLY A 341 19.48 -0.18 -15.87
C GLY A 341 19.85 -0.54 -14.42
N ALA A 342 18.87 -0.93 -13.59
CA ALA A 342 19.15 -1.36 -12.22
C ALA A 342 19.98 -2.65 -12.20
N VAL A 343 21.08 -2.65 -11.44
CA VAL A 343 21.88 -3.85 -11.14
C VAL A 343 21.49 -4.47 -9.80
N ASN A 344 20.91 -3.67 -8.90
CA ASN A 344 20.29 -4.13 -7.67
C ASN A 344 18.91 -3.49 -7.55
N ALA A 345 17.90 -4.26 -7.18
CA ALA A 345 16.54 -3.75 -6.99
C ALA A 345 15.73 -4.60 -6.00
N CYS A 346 14.90 -3.94 -5.22
CA CYS A 346 14.01 -4.57 -4.25
C CYS A 346 12.61 -3.98 -4.32
N ASN A 347 11.60 -4.83 -4.20
CA ASN A 347 10.24 -4.39 -3.99
C ASN A 347 10.08 -3.79 -2.59
N LEU A 348 9.28 -2.74 -2.48
CA LEU A 348 8.91 -2.07 -1.24
C LEU A 348 7.43 -2.32 -0.91
N ASP A 349 6.95 -1.81 0.23
CA ASP A 349 5.54 -1.95 0.60
C ASP A 349 4.65 -1.32 -0.48
N GLY A 350 3.67 -2.08 -0.89
CA GLY A 350 2.79 -1.75 -2.00
C GLY A 350 1.35 -1.44 -1.57
N GLY A 351 0.44 -1.61 -2.51
CA GLY A 351 -0.98 -1.47 -2.23
C GLY A 351 -1.36 -0.06 -1.79
N SER A 352 -1.99 0.06 -0.63
CA SER A 352 -2.40 1.35 -0.07
C SER A 352 -1.25 2.18 0.50
N SER A 353 -0.07 1.62 0.59
CA SER A 353 1.14 2.32 1.03
C SER A 353 1.89 3.02 -0.10
N SER A 354 1.65 2.60 -1.36
CA SER A 354 2.34 3.17 -2.53
C SER A 354 2.12 4.66 -2.64
N VAL A 355 3.17 5.44 -2.43
CA VAL A 355 3.15 6.91 -2.49
C VAL A 355 4.51 7.45 -2.90
N MET A 356 4.53 8.39 -3.85
CA MET A 356 5.71 9.10 -4.31
C MET A 356 5.42 10.60 -4.28
N LEU A 357 6.25 11.35 -3.60
CA LEU A 357 6.15 12.80 -3.47
C LEU A 357 7.41 13.47 -4.00
N TYR A 358 7.23 14.64 -4.58
CA TYR A 358 8.33 15.49 -5.03
C TYR A 358 8.01 16.95 -4.69
N ARG A 359 8.99 17.65 -4.11
CA ARG A 359 8.95 19.11 -3.98
C ARG A 359 9.38 19.68 -5.31
N ASP A 360 8.44 20.17 -6.06
CA ASP A 360 8.60 20.62 -7.44
C ASP A 360 9.52 21.89 -7.48
N THR A 361 10.82 21.65 -7.47
CA THR A 361 11.82 22.74 -7.44
C THR A 361 11.79 23.58 -8.71
N GLN A 362 11.24 23.04 -9.80
CA GLN A 362 11.27 23.63 -11.14
C GLN A 362 9.90 24.07 -11.67
N GLY A 363 8.80 23.75 -10.98
CA GLY A 363 7.44 24.03 -11.43
C GLY A 363 6.97 23.14 -12.59
N LEU A 364 7.44 21.89 -12.67
CA LEU A 364 7.08 20.95 -13.72
C LEU A 364 5.72 20.29 -13.50
N PHE A 365 5.28 20.18 -12.26
CA PHE A 365 4.04 19.53 -11.84
C PHE A 365 3.04 20.48 -11.19
N GLY A 366 3.44 21.73 -10.91
CA GLY A 366 2.64 22.72 -10.24
C GLY A 366 3.39 24.01 -9.95
N GLU A 367 3.16 24.62 -8.79
CA GLU A 367 3.92 25.79 -8.34
C GLU A 367 5.28 25.36 -7.81
N ALA A 368 6.35 26.06 -8.20
CA ALA A 368 7.70 25.78 -7.75
C ALA A 368 7.81 25.86 -6.21
N GLY A 369 8.50 24.90 -5.61
CA GLY A 369 8.65 24.74 -4.16
C GLY A 369 7.52 24.00 -3.45
N GLN A 370 6.41 23.74 -4.13
CA GLN A 370 5.27 22.98 -3.58
C GLN A 370 5.52 21.47 -3.63
N VAL A 371 5.09 20.77 -2.58
CA VAL A 371 5.12 19.30 -2.55
C VAL A 371 3.96 18.75 -3.37
N GLN A 372 4.26 18.01 -4.41
CA GLN A 372 3.31 17.37 -5.29
C GLN A 372 3.29 15.85 -5.05
N MET A 373 2.08 15.27 -5.08
CA MET A 373 1.94 13.82 -5.17
C MET A 373 2.07 13.41 -6.63
N ILE A 374 3.05 12.57 -6.94
CA ILE A 374 3.38 12.18 -8.31
C ILE A 374 2.51 11.05 -8.80
N ASN A 375 2.24 10.07 -7.93
CA ASN A 375 1.36 8.95 -8.24
C ASN A 375 -0.11 9.27 -7.91
N ASN A 376 -1.04 8.42 -8.40
CA ASN A 376 -2.46 8.58 -8.19
C ASN A 376 -3.00 7.54 -7.20
N TYR A 377 -3.92 7.97 -6.33
CA TYR A 377 -4.66 7.08 -5.46
C TYR A 377 -5.98 6.64 -6.09
N SER A 378 -6.46 5.45 -5.67
CA SER A 378 -7.79 5.02 -6.07
C SER A 378 -8.86 5.95 -5.48
N VAL A 379 -10.01 6.04 -6.16
CA VAL A 379 -11.17 6.84 -5.69
C VAL A 379 -11.68 6.41 -4.31
N LEU A 380 -11.33 5.21 -3.85
CA LEU A 380 -11.70 4.69 -2.54
C LEU A 380 -10.70 5.07 -1.43
N GLN A 381 -9.56 5.65 -1.79
CA GLN A 381 -8.51 6.04 -0.86
C GLN A 381 -8.03 7.45 -1.18
N SER A 382 -8.50 8.40 -0.42
CA SER A 382 -8.22 9.83 -0.65
C SER A 382 -6.88 10.32 -0.08
N GLN A 383 -6.19 9.52 0.72
CA GLN A 383 -4.95 9.90 1.39
C GLN A 383 -3.98 8.72 1.54
N PRO A 384 -2.66 8.98 1.56
CA PRO A 384 -1.66 7.98 1.89
C PRO A 384 -1.92 7.32 3.25
N ARG A 385 -1.49 6.07 3.38
CA ARG A 385 -1.45 5.39 4.68
C ARG A 385 -0.46 6.07 5.63
N ARG A 386 -0.68 5.89 6.93
CA ARG A 386 0.34 6.16 7.94
C ARG A 386 1.35 5.01 7.94
N MET A 387 2.62 5.35 7.98
CA MET A 387 3.75 4.41 7.89
C MET A 387 4.85 4.83 8.86
N PRO A 388 5.72 3.90 9.29
CA PRO A 388 6.79 4.22 10.24
C PRO A 388 8.04 4.77 9.58
N ASN A 389 8.34 4.39 8.33
CA ASN A 389 9.57 4.74 7.63
C ASN A 389 9.35 5.03 6.14
N TYR A 390 10.30 5.75 5.55
CA TYR A 390 10.25 6.28 4.18
C TYR A 390 11.65 6.39 3.61
N TRP A 391 11.79 6.29 2.28
CA TRP A 391 13.00 6.77 1.59
C TRP A 391 12.83 8.24 1.25
N LEU A 392 13.75 9.06 1.72
CA LEU A 392 13.77 10.52 1.51
C LEU A 392 14.99 10.90 0.67
N VAL A 393 14.87 12.01 -0.06
CA VAL A 393 15.94 12.55 -0.91
C VAL A 393 16.21 14.01 -0.55
N ARG A 394 17.48 14.32 -0.29
CA ARG A 394 17.94 15.72 -0.09
C ARG A 394 18.34 16.35 -1.42
N THR A 395 18.33 17.67 -1.50
CA THR A 395 18.93 18.39 -2.62
C THR A 395 20.41 18.05 -2.75
N ALA A 396 20.92 18.08 -3.98
CA ALA A 396 22.35 18.26 -4.18
C ALA A 396 22.71 19.68 -3.69
N GLU A 397 23.64 19.80 -2.75
CA GLU A 397 24.21 21.11 -2.39
C GLU A 397 25.08 21.67 -3.53
#